data_f12c0b93d55c84c7999e2b1904b5d700
#
_entry.id   f12c0b93d55c84c7999e2b1904b5d700
#
_cell.length_a   1.000
_cell.length_b   1.000
_cell.length_c   1.000
_cell.angle_alpha   90.00
_cell.angle_beta   90.00
_cell.angle_gamma   90.00
#
_symmetry.space_group_name_H-M   'P 1'
#
loop_
_entity.id
_entity.type
_entity.pdbx_description
1 polymer ?
#
loop_
_entity_poly.entity_id
_entity_poly.type
_entity_poly.pdbx_seq_one_letter_code
_entity_poly.pdbx_strand_id
1 'polypeptide(L)'
;MKKNDSTAPLSLPVFRQISAIASRQGVPAFVVGGYVRDFYLGRPSTDIDVVVVGSGIGLAEELGRELRTKVSVYKTFGTAALRTKGVEVEFVGARKESYVRDSRKPQVEAGTLEDDQRRRDFTINAMAWSLGEEDFGRLVDPFDGMRDLHEGIIRTPCDPDVTFSDDPLRMMRAVRFASQLNFRLFPETFEAIVRNRERIGIVSRERIAVELNKIVLSPVPSVGFDLLERTGLLELIFPEMQRLKGVERRGQHAHKDNFYHTLKVLDNVAAVSDDLWLRWAAILHDIGKPLTKAYDPQVGWTFHSHEVVGSKMVPAIFRALKLPMNEHMKFVRKMVFLHLRPIILSEDMVTDSAVRRLLFEAGDDVEKLMTLCEADITSGIDAKVKRYLRNFELVRRKMKDLEERDRIRNFQPPITGEIIMQTYGIGPCRAIGDIKEVIKNAILDGEIPNDYDAAYALMERLAAEKGLTKAGGQNP
;
A
#
# COMPACT_ATOMS: atom_id res chain seq x y z
N MET A 1 8.71 -28.53 -11.50
CA MET A 1 9.07 -28.53 -10.07
C MET A 1 10.50 -29.07 -9.93
N LYS A 2 11.48 -28.19 -9.68
CA LYS A 2 12.84 -28.63 -9.31
C LYS A 2 12.78 -29.06 -7.85
N LYS A 3 13.08 -30.32 -7.55
CA LYS A 3 13.39 -30.80 -6.21
C LYS A 3 14.59 -30.00 -5.69
N ASN A 4 14.36 -29.09 -4.75
CA ASN A 4 15.42 -28.59 -3.90
C ASN A 4 15.74 -29.71 -2.88
N ASP A 5 16.77 -30.46 -3.14
CA ASP A 5 17.40 -31.42 -2.25
C ASP A 5 18.29 -30.67 -1.23
N SER A 6 17.69 -29.85 -0.39
CA SER A 6 18.34 -29.42 0.85
C SER A 6 17.28 -28.72 1.68
N THR A 7 16.83 -29.41 2.67
CA THR A 7 16.63 -28.87 4.00
C THR A 7 15.57 -29.67 4.72
N ALA A 8 16.03 -30.51 5.61
CA ALA A 8 15.21 -30.90 6.74
C ALA A 8 14.53 -29.63 7.31
N PRO A 9 13.26 -29.67 7.73
CA PRO A 9 12.51 -28.50 8.17
C PRO A 9 13.20 -27.80 9.32
N LEU A 10 14.15 -27.96 9.93
CA LEU A 10 14.82 -27.28 11.05
C LEU A 10 16.35 -27.25 10.84
N SER A 11 16.80 -26.82 9.65
CA SER A 11 18.23 -26.82 9.26
C SER A 11 19.08 -25.75 9.96
N LEU A 12 18.48 -24.68 10.49
CA LEU A 12 19.21 -23.62 11.16
C LEU A 12 19.78 -24.13 12.49
N PRO A 13 21.07 -23.85 12.82
CA PRO A 13 21.70 -24.29 14.06
C PRO A 13 20.95 -23.85 15.33
N VAL A 14 20.26 -22.71 15.29
CA VAL A 14 19.50 -22.18 16.41
C VAL A 14 18.41 -23.16 16.91
N PHE A 15 17.80 -23.94 16.02
CA PHE A 15 16.78 -24.91 16.42
C PHE A 15 17.34 -26.03 17.28
N ARG A 16 18.55 -26.52 16.97
CA ARG A 16 19.22 -27.53 17.79
C ARG A 16 19.64 -26.96 19.17
N GLN A 17 20.04 -25.69 19.19
CA GLN A 17 20.38 -25.00 20.46
C GLN A 17 19.13 -24.83 21.34
N ILE A 18 18.00 -24.39 20.72
CA ILE A 18 16.72 -24.30 21.45
C ILE A 18 16.29 -25.67 21.97
N SER A 19 16.38 -26.72 21.14
CA SER A 19 16.06 -28.10 21.52
C SER A 19 16.86 -28.55 22.75
N ALA A 20 18.18 -28.35 22.73
CA ALA A 20 19.06 -28.75 23.85
C ALA A 20 18.73 -27.98 25.12
N ILE A 21 18.42 -26.69 25.07
CA ILE A 21 18.03 -25.90 26.24
C ILE A 21 16.67 -26.35 26.77
N ALA A 22 15.67 -26.53 25.87
CA ALA A 22 14.35 -26.99 26.23
C ALA A 22 14.38 -28.34 26.93
N SER A 23 15.20 -29.28 26.44
CA SER A 23 15.43 -30.60 27.08
C SER A 23 16.03 -30.47 28.46
N ARG A 24 17.07 -29.62 28.65
CA ARG A 24 17.67 -29.37 29.97
C ARG A 24 16.69 -28.77 30.97
N GLN A 25 15.78 -27.92 30.50
CA GLN A 25 14.75 -27.30 31.34
C GLN A 25 13.52 -28.20 31.54
N GLY A 26 13.42 -29.31 30.82
CA GLY A 26 12.28 -30.22 30.89
C GLY A 26 10.99 -29.59 30.32
N VAL A 27 11.08 -28.65 29.37
CA VAL A 27 9.93 -27.95 28.80
C VAL A 27 9.76 -28.28 27.30
N PRO A 28 8.57 -28.66 26.83
CA PRO A 28 8.33 -28.85 25.43
C PRO A 28 8.36 -27.50 24.67
N ALA A 29 9.04 -27.46 23.50
CA ALA A 29 9.14 -26.29 22.64
C ALA A 29 8.82 -26.64 21.20
N PHE A 30 8.22 -25.71 20.48
CA PHE A 30 7.73 -25.91 19.12
C PHE A 30 7.94 -24.66 18.26
N VAL A 31 8.39 -24.84 17.01
CA VAL A 31 8.33 -23.78 16.01
C VAL A 31 6.93 -23.76 15.42
N VAL A 32 6.31 -22.59 15.30
CA VAL A 32 4.90 -22.47 14.95
C VAL A 32 4.65 -21.39 13.90
N GLY A 33 3.45 -21.39 13.33
CA GLY A 33 2.91 -20.26 12.60
C GLY A 33 3.48 -20.04 11.20
N GLY A 34 3.80 -18.77 10.89
CA GLY A 34 4.20 -18.35 9.55
C GLY A 34 5.43 -19.06 9.01
N TYR A 35 6.42 -19.30 9.85
CA TYR A 35 7.66 -19.99 9.50
C TYR A 35 7.40 -21.41 8.96
N VAL A 36 6.54 -22.18 9.67
CA VAL A 36 6.17 -23.55 9.26
C VAL A 36 5.41 -23.54 7.92
N ARG A 37 4.42 -22.67 7.78
CA ARG A 37 3.67 -22.50 6.57
C ARG A 37 4.56 -22.13 5.38
N ASP A 38 5.42 -21.12 5.55
CA ASP A 38 6.22 -20.56 4.46
C ASP A 38 7.30 -21.54 3.99
N PHE A 39 7.80 -22.40 4.88
CA PHE A 39 8.68 -23.51 4.48
C PHE A 39 8.00 -24.43 3.46
N TYR A 40 6.78 -24.88 3.72
CA TYR A 40 6.05 -25.76 2.79
C TYR A 40 5.64 -25.05 1.49
N LEU A 41 5.50 -23.73 1.53
CA LEU A 41 5.26 -22.89 0.34
C LEU A 41 6.55 -22.55 -0.43
N GLY A 42 7.73 -22.96 0.06
CA GLY A 42 9.01 -22.62 -0.56
C GLY A 42 9.33 -21.11 -0.49
N ARG A 43 8.80 -20.41 0.49
CA ARG A 43 9.01 -18.98 0.71
C ARG A 43 10.06 -18.75 1.79
N PRO A 44 11.04 -17.84 1.58
CA PRO A 44 11.99 -17.52 2.64
C PRO A 44 11.29 -16.80 3.79
N SER A 45 11.61 -17.20 5.03
CA SER A 45 11.16 -16.51 6.24
C SER A 45 12.34 -16.35 7.21
N THR A 46 12.43 -15.18 7.83
CA THR A 46 13.45 -14.85 8.83
C THR A 46 12.86 -14.69 10.22
N ASP A 47 11.53 -14.68 10.32
CA ASP A 47 10.80 -14.51 11.57
C ASP A 47 10.37 -15.89 12.08
N ILE A 48 10.91 -16.30 13.23
CA ILE A 48 10.71 -17.61 13.85
C ILE A 48 9.93 -17.43 15.14
N ASP A 49 8.73 -17.97 15.19
CA ASP A 49 7.93 -18.04 16.41
C ASP A 49 8.14 -19.37 17.11
N VAL A 50 8.54 -19.34 18.38
CA VAL A 50 8.70 -20.52 19.24
C VAL A 50 7.70 -20.47 20.38
N VAL A 51 6.83 -21.47 20.44
CA VAL A 51 5.92 -21.71 21.58
C VAL A 51 6.58 -22.66 22.56
N VAL A 52 6.59 -22.30 23.83
CA VAL A 52 7.15 -23.10 24.93
C VAL A 52 6.02 -23.48 25.91
N VAL A 53 5.84 -24.77 26.17
CA VAL A 53 4.92 -25.21 27.24
C VAL A 53 5.61 -24.98 28.58
N GLY A 54 5.57 -23.72 29.03
CA GLY A 54 6.31 -23.19 30.14
C GLY A 54 6.72 -21.74 29.93
N SER A 55 7.89 -21.35 30.45
CA SER A 55 8.39 -19.98 30.35
C SER A 55 9.17 -19.73 29.04
N GLY A 56 8.53 -19.10 28.06
CA GLY A 56 9.22 -18.64 26.85
C GLY A 56 10.34 -17.65 27.14
N ILE A 57 10.15 -16.76 28.13
CA ILE A 57 11.18 -15.80 28.57
C ILE A 57 12.40 -16.53 29.12
N GLY A 58 12.22 -17.53 30.01
CA GLY A 58 13.34 -18.28 30.62
C GLY A 58 14.18 -19.00 29.55
N LEU A 59 13.55 -19.63 28.58
CA LEU A 59 14.24 -20.29 27.46
C LEU A 59 15.00 -19.27 26.58
N ALA A 60 14.39 -18.12 26.24
CA ALA A 60 15.03 -17.06 25.48
C ALA A 60 16.27 -16.48 26.21
N GLU A 61 16.18 -16.23 27.49
CA GLU A 61 17.28 -15.69 28.27
C GLU A 61 18.47 -16.67 28.35
N GLU A 62 18.22 -18.00 28.46
CA GLU A 62 19.27 -18.98 28.42
C GLU A 62 19.94 -19.10 27.07
N LEU A 63 19.14 -19.12 25.99
CA LEU A 63 19.66 -19.07 24.61
C LEU A 63 20.49 -17.81 24.37
N GLY A 64 20.02 -16.66 24.87
CA GLY A 64 20.76 -15.40 24.76
C GLY A 64 22.09 -15.42 25.46
N ARG A 65 22.18 -16.07 26.62
CA ARG A 65 23.46 -16.29 27.35
C ARG A 65 24.42 -17.19 26.57
N GLU A 66 23.93 -18.30 26.01
CA GLU A 66 24.76 -19.22 25.21
C GLU A 66 25.27 -18.55 23.92
N LEU A 67 24.41 -17.80 23.23
CA LEU A 67 24.74 -17.10 22.00
C LEU A 67 25.47 -15.77 22.20
N ARG A 68 25.60 -15.31 23.44
CA ARG A 68 26.14 -13.99 23.82
C ARG A 68 25.44 -12.86 23.07
N THR A 69 24.11 -12.95 22.92
CA THR A 69 23.29 -11.97 22.26
C THR A 69 22.28 -11.32 23.19
N LYS A 70 21.85 -10.10 22.87
CA LYS A 70 20.86 -9.36 23.67
C LYS A 70 19.48 -9.97 23.49
N VAL A 71 18.77 -10.19 24.60
CA VAL A 71 17.37 -10.60 24.63
C VAL A 71 16.49 -9.39 24.95
N SER A 72 15.47 -9.14 24.14
CA SER A 72 14.43 -8.15 24.42
C SER A 72 13.27 -8.85 25.10
N VAL A 73 12.96 -8.48 26.34
CA VAL A 73 11.90 -9.11 27.14
C VAL A 73 10.69 -8.18 27.24
N TYR A 74 9.52 -8.69 26.91
CA TYR A 74 8.23 -7.98 26.97
C TYR A 74 7.34 -8.62 28.04
N LYS A 75 7.63 -8.32 29.33
CA LYS A 75 6.98 -8.94 30.49
C LYS A 75 5.45 -8.88 30.45
N THR A 76 4.89 -7.75 30.02
CA THR A 76 3.44 -7.55 29.93
C THR A 76 2.76 -8.56 29.01
N PHE A 77 3.48 -9.03 27.98
CA PHE A 77 2.97 -9.96 26.99
C PHE A 77 3.45 -11.40 27.21
N GLY A 78 4.36 -11.61 28.16
CA GLY A 78 4.97 -12.91 28.41
C GLY A 78 5.84 -13.40 27.25
N THR A 79 6.41 -12.48 26.44
CA THR A 79 7.22 -12.80 25.26
C THR A 79 8.65 -12.28 25.40
N ALA A 80 9.57 -12.90 24.68
CA ALA A 80 10.94 -12.44 24.54
C ALA A 80 11.43 -12.69 23.11
N ALA A 81 12.30 -11.82 22.61
CA ALA A 81 12.86 -11.93 21.27
C ALA A 81 14.37 -11.73 21.28
N LEU A 82 15.05 -12.41 20.36
CA LEU A 82 16.48 -12.21 20.11
C LEU A 82 16.79 -12.34 18.62
N ARG A 83 17.90 -11.73 18.19
CA ARG A 83 18.40 -11.84 16.82
C ARG A 83 19.69 -12.63 16.78
N THR A 84 19.78 -13.59 15.87
CA THR A 84 20.98 -14.38 15.64
C THR A 84 21.14 -14.77 14.17
N LYS A 85 22.34 -14.62 13.62
CA LYS A 85 22.71 -15.03 12.24
C LYS A 85 21.66 -14.65 11.17
N GLY A 86 21.08 -13.46 11.28
CA GLY A 86 20.13 -12.93 10.27
C GLY A 86 18.68 -13.37 10.45
N VAL A 87 18.35 -14.12 11.52
CA VAL A 87 16.97 -14.46 11.88
C VAL A 87 16.58 -13.79 13.20
N GLU A 88 15.30 -13.50 13.33
CA GLU A 88 14.67 -13.08 14.59
C GLU A 88 13.87 -14.25 15.16
N VAL A 89 14.09 -14.53 16.44
CA VAL A 89 13.39 -15.62 17.14
C VAL A 89 12.59 -15.01 18.27
N GLU A 90 11.27 -15.15 18.21
CA GLU A 90 10.35 -14.74 19.27
C GLU A 90 9.91 -15.98 20.05
N PHE A 91 9.94 -15.86 21.40
CA PHE A 91 9.53 -16.91 22.32
C PHE A 91 8.28 -16.48 23.05
N VAL A 92 7.28 -17.35 23.09
CA VAL A 92 6.03 -17.15 23.82
C VAL A 92 5.69 -18.40 24.61
N GLY A 93 5.20 -18.24 25.85
CA GLY A 93 4.62 -19.35 26.60
C GLY A 93 3.33 -19.83 25.95
N ALA A 94 3.12 -21.15 25.87
CA ALA A 94 1.84 -21.71 25.45
C ALA A 94 0.73 -21.20 26.37
N ARG A 95 -0.35 -20.70 25.78
CA ARG A 95 -1.40 -20.02 26.53
C ARG A 95 -2.80 -20.35 26.03
N LYS A 96 -3.73 -20.38 26.97
CA LYS A 96 -5.16 -20.38 26.72
C LYS A 96 -5.67 -18.94 26.86
N GLU A 97 -6.47 -18.52 25.94
CA GLU A 97 -7.07 -17.19 25.94
C GLU A 97 -8.59 -17.31 26.07
N SER A 98 -9.18 -16.48 26.92
CA SER A 98 -10.63 -16.31 27.01
C SER A 98 -10.99 -14.84 26.83
N TYR A 99 -12.09 -14.56 26.11
CA TYR A 99 -12.49 -13.21 25.72
C TYR A 99 -13.85 -12.86 26.32
N VAL A 100 -14.00 -11.60 26.69
CA VAL A 100 -15.29 -11.01 27.05
C VAL A 100 -15.87 -10.32 25.82
N ARG A 101 -17.14 -10.48 25.54
CA ARG A 101 -17.82 -10.07 24.29
C ARG A 101 -17.51 -8.65 23.82
N ASP A 102 -17.33 -7.70 24.74
CA ASP A 102 -17.12 -6.29 24.44
C ASP A 102 -15.64 -5.84 24.60
N SER A 103 -14.73 -6.79 24.79
CA SER A 103 -13.31 -6.52 24.98
C SER A 103 -12.45 -7.43 24.11
N ARG A 104 -11.47 -6.84 23.43
CA ARG A 104 -10.42 -7.57 22.72
C ARG A 104 -9.23 -7.96 23.58
N LYS A 105 -9.23 -7.58 24.86
CA LYS A 105 -8.16 -7.97 25.81
C LYS A 105 -8.49 -9.35 26.35
N PRO A 106 -7.72 -10.40 25.98
CA PRO A 106 -7.95 -11.72 26.52
C PRO A 106 -7.54 -11.78 27.99
N GLN A 107 -8.22 -12.62 28.74
CA GLN A 107 -7.67 -13.20 29.94
C GLN A 107 -6.74 -14.35 29.51
N VAL A 108 -5.49 -14.33 29.96
CA VAL A 108 -4.45 -15.26 29.53
C VAL A 108 -4.06 -16.16 30.68
N GLU A 109 -4.11 -17.47 30.45
CA GLU A 109 -3.68 -18.50 31.38
C GLU A 109 -2.63 -19.40 30.70
N ALA A 110 -1.78 -20.09 31.50
CA ALA A 110 -0.89 -21.09 30.93
C ALA A 110 -1.71 -22.21 30.27
N GLY A 111 -1.26 -22.63 29.09
CA GLY A 111 -1.98 -23.61 28.29
C GLY A 111 -1.04 -24.69 27.73
N THR A 112 -1.64 -25.61 26.99
CA THR A 112 -0.94 -26.64 26.22
C THR A 112 -0.61 -26.11 24.81
N LEU A 113 0.16 -26.87 24.02
CA LEU A 113 0.36 -26.56 22.60
C LEU A 113 -0.98 -26.52 21.83
N GLU A 114 -1.87 -27.47 22.12
CA GLU A 114 -3.18 -27.52 21.46
C GLU A 114 -4.03 -26.28 21.78
N ASP A 115 -4.01 -25.77 23.02
CA ASP A 115 -4.67 -24.52 23.37
C ASP A 115 -4.11 -23.35 22.57
N ASP A 116 -2.77 -23.28 22.39
CA ASP A 116 -2.14 -22.24 21.56
C ASP A 116 -2.51 -22.37 20.08
N GLN A 117 -2.52 -23.57 19.54
CA GLN A 117 -2.92 -23.83 18.16
C GLN A 117 -4.41 -23.50 17.92
N ARG A 118 -5.29 -23.86 18.85
CA ARG A 118 -6.74 -23.63 18.80
C ARG A 118 -7.13 -22.16 18.75
N ARG A 119 -6.39 -21.30 19.46
CA ARG A 119 -6.62 -19.85 19.48
C ARG A 119 -6.07 -19.11 18.26
N ARG A 120 -5.31 -19.75 17.37
CA ARG A 120 -4.75 -19.11 16.17
C ARG A 120 -5.82 -18.75 15.17
N ASP A 121 -5.46 -17.85 14.25
CA ASP A 121 -6.40 -17.32 13.26
C ASP A 121 -6.81 -18.37 12.21
N PHE A 122 -5.84 -19.09 11.63
CA PHE A 122 -6.10 -20.04 10.55
C PHE A 122 -5.33 -21.34 10.71
N THR A 123 -5.88 -22.44 10.17
CA THR A 123 -5.30 -23.78 10.22
C THR A 123 -3.87 -23.80 9.67
N ILE A 124 -3.62 -23.11 8.56
CA ILE A 124 -2.29 -23.00 7.93
C ILE A 124 -1.24 -22.30 8.81
N ASN A 125 -1.67 -21.53 9.81
CA ASN A 125 -0.81 -20.85 10.79
C ASN A 125 -0.82 -21.57 12.15
N ALA A 126 -1.61 -22.64 12.29
CA ALA A 126 -1.70 -23.44 13.51
C ALA A 126 -0.76 -24.65 13.50
N MET A 127 -0.12 -24.96 12.38
CA MET A 127 0.89 -26.02 12.27
C MET A 127 2.11 -25.72 13.14
N ALA A 128 2.69 -26.76 13.72
CA ALA A 128 3.87 -26.68 14.57
C ALA A 128 4.88 -27.78 14.25
N TRP A 129 6.19 -27.50 14.44
CA TRP A 129 7.25 -28.53 14.45
C TRP A 129 7.79 -28.69 15.85
N SER A 130 7.87 -29.95 16.31
CA SER A 130 8.48 -30.26 17.59
C SER A 130 9.99 -29.97 17.57
N LEU A 131 10.46 -29.38 18.70
CA LEU A 131 11.88 -29.24 19.01
C LEU A 131 12.32 -30.24 20.09
N GLY A 132 11.48 -31.22 20.46
CA GLY A 132 11.85 -32.32 21.37
C GLY A 132 12.98 -33.16 20.79
N GLU A 133 13.88 -33.69 21.63
CA GLU A 133 15.00 -34.52 21.14
C GLU A 133 14.53 -35.78 20.43
N GLU A 134 13.49 -36.44 20.97
CA GLU A 134 12.97 -37.70 20.45
C GLU A 134 12.15 -37.54 19.16
N ASP A 135 11.53 -36.38 18.98
CA ASP A 135 10.60 -36.14 17.87
C ASP A 135 10.92 -34.85 17.09
N PHE A 136 12.19 -34.44 17.08
CA PHE A 136 12.69 -33.24 16.45
C PHE A 136 12.29 -33.15 14.98
N GLY A 137 11.55 -32.07 14.63
CA GLY A 137 11.04 -31.83 13.27
C GLY A 137 9.74 -32.57 12.95
N ARG A 138 9.14 -33.28 13.92
CA ARG A 138 7.82 -33.88 13.73
C ARG A 138 6.76 -32.78 13.60
N LEU A 139 5.93 -32.88 12.53
CA LEU A 139 4.80 -32.00 12.36
C LEU A 139 3.67 -32.33 13.34
N VAL A 140 3.15 -31.31 14.02
CA VAL A 140 1.97 -31.37 14.87
C VAL A 140 0.89 -30.50 14.22
N ASP A 141 -0.11 -31.14 13.62
CA ASP A 141 -1.16 -30.49 12.82
C ASP A 141 -2.56 -31.06 13.15
N PRO A 142 -3.11 -30.70 14.34
CA PRO A 142 -4.40 -31.25 14.76
C PRO A 142 -5.61 -30.67 14.02
N PHE A 143 -5.41 -29.63 13.18
CA PHE A 143 -6.47 -28.90 12.49
C PHE A 143 -6.40 -29.05 10.97
N ASP A 144 -5.66 -30.03 10.43
CA ASP A 144 -5.51 -30.29 9.00
C ASP A 144 -4.96 -29.09 8.19
N GLY A 145 -4.09 -28.27 8.80
CA GLY A 145 -3.51 -27.08 8.18
C GLY A 145 -2.69 -27.43 6.93
N MET A 146 -2.03 -28.60 6.91
CA MET A 146 -1.30 -29.09 5.73
C MET A 146 -2.23 -29.37 4.56
N ARG A 147 -3.41 -29.95 4.80
CA ARG A 147 -4.42 -30.17 3.76
C ARG A 147 -4.92 -28.82 3.21
N ASP A 148 -5.30 -27.90 4.09
CA ASP A 148 -5.77 -26.57 3.68
C ASP A 148 -4.68 -25.78 2.93
N LEU A 149 -3.41 -25.97 3.29
CA LEU A 149 -2.27 -25.38 2.58
C LEU A 149 -2.13 -25.92 1.14
N HIS A 150 -2.26 -27.23 0.95
CA HIS A 150 -2.20 -27.85 -0.37
C HIS A 150 -3.42 -27.50 -1.24
N GLU A 151 -4.60 -27.38 -0.63
CA GLU A 151 -5.84 -27.01 -1.33
C GLU A 151 -5.97 -25.50 -1.58
N GLY A 152 -5.09 -24.69 -1.01
CA GLY A 152 -5.14 -23.24 -1.10
C GLY A 152 -6.35 -22.63 -0.38
N ILE A 153 -6.61 -23.08 0.85
CA ILE A 153 -7.79 -22.69 1.65
C ILE A 153 -7.36 -21.91 2.90
N ILE A 154 -8.10 -20.85 3.20
CA ILE A 154 -8.04 -20.12 4.47
C ILE A 154 -9.25 -20.53 5.31
N ARG A 155 -9.00 -21.25 6.39
CA ARG A 155 -9.99 -21.79 7.33
C ARG A 155 -9.54 -21.52 8.76
N THR A 156 -10.48 -21.25 9.66
CA THR A 156 -10.20 -21.12 11.10
C THR A 156 -10.06 -22.50 11.75
N PRO A 157 -9.16 -22.68 12.75
CA PRO A 157 -9.04 -23.95 13.47
C PRO A 157 -10.31 -24.39 14.20
N CYS A 158 -11.08 -23.42 14.69
CA CYS A 158 -12.31 -23.61 15.43
C CYS A 158 -13.46 -22.87 14.74
N ASP A 159 -14.61 -22.79 15.43
CA ASP A 159 -15.77 -22.03 14.98
C ASP A 159 -15.36 -20.61 14.53
N PRO A 160 -15.61 -20.25 13.26
CA PRO A 160 -15.21 -18.95 12.74
C PRO A 160 -15.96 -17.78 13.39
N ASP A 161 -17.21 -17.97 13.84
CA ASP A 161 -17.96 -16.91 14.54
C ASP A 161 -17.30 -16.58 15.88
N VAL A 162 -16.85 -17.58 16.64
CA VAL A 162 -16.07 -17.39 17.87
C VAL A 162 -14.73 -16.70 17.55
N THR A 163 -14.02 -17.22 16.56
CA THR A 163 -12.70 -16.70 16.13
C THR A 163 -12.74 -15.22 15.77
N PHE A 164 -13.77 -14.78 15.05
CA PHE A 164 -13.92 -13.38 14.63
C PHE A 164 -14.57 -12.51 15.71
N SER A 165 -15.36 -13.10 16.61
CA SER A 165 -15.83 -12.41 17.80
C SER A 165 -14.70 -12.07 18.76
N ASP A 166 -13.75 -12.98 18.96
CA ASP A 166 -12.62 -12.82 19.87
C ASP A 166 -11.65 -11.72 19.40
N ASP A 167 -11.19 -11.77 18.16
CA ASP A 167 -10.43 -10.66 17.53
C ASP A 167 -10.93 -10.38 16.11
N PRO A 168 -11.79 -9.36 15.95
CA PRO A 168 -12.33 -9.00 14.64
C PRO A 168 -11.30 -8.60 13.59
N LEU A 169 -10.06 -8.26 13.98
CA LEU A 169 -8.99 -8.02 13.01
C LEU A 169 -8.66 -9.30 12.20
N ARG A 170 -8.97 -10.47 12.73
CA ARG A 170 -8.77 -11.74 12.00
C ARG A 170 -9.60 -11.81 10.71
N MET A 171 -10.71 -11.07 10.59
CA MET A 171 -11.43 -10.90 9.32
C MET A 171 -10.56 -10.22 8.26
N MET A 172 -9.88 -9.13 8.61
CA MET A 172 -8.92 -8.46 7.71
C MET A 172 -7.73 -9.37 7.39
N ARG A 173 -7.26 -10.14 8.36
CA ARG A 173 -6.17 -11.10 8.16
C ARG A 173 -6.58 -12.25 7.23
N ALA A 174 -7.83 -12.73 7.29
CA ALA A 174 -8.37 -13.72 6.36
C ALA A 174 -8.29 -13.22 4.91
N VAL A 175 -8.80 -12.01 4.67
CA VAL A 175 -8.74 -11.34 3.37
C VAL A 175 -7.28 -11.13 2.91
N ARG A 176 -6.41 -10.67 3.82
CA ARG A 176 -4.99 -10.50 3.52
C ARG A 176 -4.32 -11.80 3.11
N PHE A 177 -4.48 -12.88 3.87
CA PHE A 177 -3.85 -14.15 3.52
C PHE A 177 -4.42 -14.71 2.21
N ALA A 178 -5.72 -14.58 1.96
CA ALA A 178 -6.30 -14.95 0.68
C ALA A 178 -5.62 -14.21 -0.49
N SER A 179 -5.40 -12.89 -0.35
CA SER A 179 -4.73 -12.06 -1.36
C SER A 179 -3.23 -12.36 -1.49
N GLN A 180 -2.50 -12.49 -0.37
CA GLN A 180 -1.05 -12.71 -0.38
C GLN A 180 -0.63 -14.09 -0.86
N LEU A 181 -1.44 -15.11 -0.54
CA LEU A 181 -1.16 -16.50 -0.88
C LEU A 181 -1.87 -16.95 -2.16
N ASN A 182 -2.79 -16.13 -2.67
CA ASN A 182 -3.74 -16.49 -3.74
C ASN A 182 -4.58 -17.72 -3.37
N PHE A 183 -5.08 -17.73 -2.13
CA PHE A 183 -5.92 -18.76 -1.56
C PHE A 183 -7.37 -18.31 -1.51
N ARG A 184 -8.30 -19.25 -1.46
CA ARG A 184 -9.73 -18.98 -1.29
C ARG A 184 -10.13 -19.09 0.18
N LEU A 185 -11.12 -18.30 0.58
CA LEU A 185 -11.75 -18.46 1.89
C LEU A 185 -12.62 -19.72 1.88
N PHE A 186 -12.54 -20.50 2.94
CA PHE A 186 -13.51 -21.59 3.16
C PHE A 186 -14.92 -21.00 3.29
N PRO A 187 -15.97 -21.63 2.74
CA PRO A 187 -17.32 -21.05 2.71
C PRO A 187 -17.81 -20.55 4.06
N GLU A 188 -17.72 -21.38 5.12
CA GLU A 188 -18.16 -21.00 6.46
C GLU A 188 -17.31 -19.87 7.05
N THR A 189 -16.02 -19.81 6.72
CA THR A 189 -15.16 -18.69 7.12
C THR A 189 -15.60 -17.40 6.44
N PHE A 190 -15.93 -17.44 5.15
CA PHE A 190 -16.45 -16.30 4.41
C PHE A 190 -17.80 -15.81 4.99
N GLU A 191 -18.73 -16.72 5.21
CA GLU A 191 -20.05 -16.39 5.76
C GLU A 191 -19.97 -15.82 7.18
N ALA A 192 -19.05 -16.34 8.00
CA ALA A 192 -18.82 -15.81 9.33
C ALA A 192 -18.25 -14.39 9.30
N ILE A 193 -17.39 -14.05 8.31
CA ILE A 193 -16.95 -12.66 8.11
C ILE A 193 -18.15 -11.76 7.83
N VAL A 194 -19.05 -12.18 6.93
CA VAL A 194 -20.26 -11.41 6.59
C VAL A 194 -21.14 -11.20 7.83
N ARG A 195 -21.34 -12.23 8.67
CA ARG A 195 -22.14 -12.11 9.90
C ARG A 195 -21.49 -11.20 10.95
N ASN A 196 -20.17 -11.24 11.07
CA ASN A 196 -19.42 -10.53 12.12
C ASN A 196 -18.82 -9.19 11.68
N ARG A 197 -19.01 -8.76 10.41
CA ARG A 197 -18.33 -7.58 9.82
C ARG A 197 -18.46 -6.31 10.67
N GLU A 198 -19.62 -6.07 11.29
CA GLU A 198 -19.85 -4.86 12.10
C GLU A 198 -18.88 -4.78 13.30
N ARG A 199 -18.39 -5.91 13.78
CA ARG A 199 -17.41 -5.94 14.88
C ARG A 199 -16.06 -5.34 14.51
N ILE A 200 -15.77 -5.12 13.21
CA ILE A 200 -14.56 -4.43 12.79
C ILE A 200 -14.47 -3.02 13.41
N GLY A 201 -15.60 -2.43 13.77
CA GLY A 201 -15.69 -1.12 14.41
C GLY A 201 -14.96 -1.00 15.74
N ILE A 202 -14.76 -2.12 16.48
CA ILE A 202 -13.99 -2.10 17.75
C ILE A 202 -12.46 -2.18 17.54
N VAL A 203 -12.02 -2.42 16.30
CA VAL A 203 -10.58 -2.46 15.94
C VAL A 203 -10.08 -1.05 15.68
N SER A 204 -8.91 -0.71 16.22
CA SER A 204 -8.30 0.59 15.92
C SER A 204 -7.99 0.74 14.44
N ARG A 205 -8.21 1.93 13.90
CA ARG A 205 -7.98 2.23 12.47
C ARG A 205 -6.53 2.01 12.06
N GLU A 206 -5.57 2.21 12.96
CA GLU A 206 -4.15 1.96 12.73
C GLU A 206 -3.86 0.47 12.45
N ARG A 207 -4.49 -0.45 13.20
CA ARG A 207 -4.36 -1.89 12.95
C ARG A 207 -5.01 -2.31 11.62
N ILE A 208 -6.15 -1.73 11.30
CA ILE A 208 -6.83 -1.94 10.01
C ILE A 208 -5.92 -1.45 8.87
N ALA A 209 -5.31 -0.25 9.01
CA ALA A 209 -4.39 0.31 8.01
C ALA A 209 -3.20 -0.60 7.73
N VAL A 210 -2.63 -1.22 8.78
CA VAL A 210 -1.51 -2.18 8.63
C VAL A 210 -1.92 -3.38 7.76
N GLU A 211 -3.07 -3.98 8.04
CA GLU A 211 -3.55 -5.12 7.25
C GLU A 211 -3.95 -4.70 5.83
N LEU A 212 -4.59 -3.54 5.66
CA LEU A 212 -4.96 -2.99 4.37
C LEU A 212 -3.72 -2.71 3.49
N ASN A 213 -2.67 -2.10 4.04
CA ASN A 213 -1.41 -1.90 3.33
C ASN A 213 -0.77 -3.22 2.88
N LYS A 214 -0.86 -4.27 3.70
CA LYS A 214 -0.39 -5.62 3.32
C LYS A 214 -1.23 -6.24 2.20
N ILE A 215 -2.53 -5.93 2.12
CA ILE A 215 -3.39 -6.31 0.99
C ILE A 215 -2.96 -5.55 -0.26
N VAL A 216 -2.76 -4.24 -0.17
CA VAL A 216 -2.29 -3.40 -1.29
C VAL A 216 -0.94 -3.89 -1.84
N LEU A 217 -0.05 -4.36 -0.97
CA LEU A 217 1.27 -4.90 -1.34
C LEU A 217 1.25 -6.37 -1.78
N SER A 218 0.10 -7.04 -1.77
CA SER A 218 0.02 -8.42 -2.23
C SER A 218 0.30 -8.54 -3.74
N PRO A 219 0.66 -9.73 -4.24
CA PRO A 219 0.92 -9.95 -5.67
C PRO A 219 -0.30 -9.68 -6.55
N VAL A 220 -1.51 -9.99 -6.07
CA VAL A 220 -2.79 -9.75 -6.77
C VAL A 220 -3.74 -9.06 -5.79
N PRO A 221 -3.58 -7.75 -5.58
CA PRO A 221 -4.36 -7.03 -4.57
C PRO A 221 -5.86 -6.95 -4.88
N SER A 222 -6.26 -7.10 -6.13
CA SER A 222 -7.68 -7.16 -6.52
C SER A 222 -8.44 -8.26 -5.81
N VAL A 223 -7.83 -9.42 -5.54
CA VAL A 223 -8.42 -10.52 -4.78
C VAL A 223 -8.83 -10.05 -3.37
N GLY A 224 -7.95 -9.29 -2.72
CA GLY A 224 -8.23 -8.76 -1.39
C GLY A 224 -9.37 -7.74 -1.40
N PHE A 225 -9.36 -6.80 -2.33
CA PHE A 225 -10.40 -5.77 -2.42
C PHE A 225 -11.75 -6.34 -2.86
N ASP A 226 -11.79 -7.34 -3.75
CA ASP A 226 -13.02 -8.05 -4.11
C ASP A 226 -13.61 -8.77 -2.89
N LEU A 227 -12.77 -9.43 -2.09
CA LEU A 227 -13.20 -10.07 -0.84
C LEU A 227 -13.70 -9.05 0.20
N LEU A 228 -13.02 -7.91 0.37
CA LEU A 228 -13.47 -6.83 1.26
C LEU A 228 -14.85 -6.32 0.86
N GLU A 229 -15.08 -6.18 -0.43
CA GLU A 229 -16.37 -5.74 -0.97
C GLU A 229 -17.45 -6.78 -0.75
N ARG A 230 -17.23 -8.04 -1.16
CA ARG A 230 -18.22 -9.12 -1.07
C ARG A 230 -18.57 -9.51 0.37
N THR A 231 -17.66 -9.31 1.31
CA THR A 231 -17.92 -9.53 2.74
C THR A 231 -18.58 -8.32 3.42
N GLY A 232 -18.68 -7.17 2.74
CA GLY A 232 -19.21 -5.93 3.30
C GLY A 232 -18.25 -5.19 4.23
N LEU A 233 -17.00 -5.67 4.38
CA LEU A 233 -15.97 -4.97 5.16
C LEU A 233 -15.55 -3.66 4.51
N LEU A 234 -15.53 -3.59 3.17
CA LEU A 234 -15.09 -2.41 2.44
C LEU A 234 -15.93 -1.17 2.77
N GLU A 235 -17.25 -1.33 2.84
CA GLU A 235 -18.19 -0.25 3.18
C GLU A 235 -17.91 0.35 4.55
N LEU A 236 -17.51 -0.49 5.52
CA LEU A 236 -17.25 -0.08 6.91
C LEU A 236 -15.87 0.57 7.09
N ILE A 237 -14.86 0.14 6.30
CA ILE A 237 -13.49 0.62 6.46
C ILE A 237 -13.10 1.69 5.46
N PHE A 238 -13.62 1.62 4.22
CA PHE A 238 -13.28 2.52 3.12
C PHE A 238 -14.48 2.80 2.20
N PRO A 239 -15.52 3.50 2.70
CA PRO A 239 -16.77 3.73 1.98
C PRO A 239 -16.61 4.52 0.68
N GLU A 240 -15.58 5.36 0.55
CA GLU A 240 -15.32 6.11 -0.68
C GLU A 240 -15.02 5.15 -1.84
N MET A 241 -14.25 4.09 -1.60
CA MET A 241 -13.95 3.08 -2.63
C MET A 241 -15.18 2.23 -2.96
N GLN A 242 -16.01 1.92 -1.97
CA GLN A 242 -17.28 1.20 -2.19
C GLN A 242 -18.21 1.95 -3.16
N ARG A 243 -18.22 3.29 -3.11
CA ARG A 243 -19.04 4.12 -4.02
C ARG A 243 -18.64 4.06 -5.49
N LEU A 244 -17.44 3.56 -5.81
CA LEU A 244 -17.03 3.34 -7.20
C LEU A 244 -17.78 2.19 -7.87
N LYS A 245 -18.36 1.28 -7.07
CA LYS A 245 -19.07 0.10 -7.57
C LYS A 245 -20.43 0.45 -8.14
N GLY A 246 -20.76 -0.24 -9.22
CA GLY A 246 -22.05 -0.17 -9.87
C GLY A 246 -21.98 0.38 -11.28
N VAL A 247 -22.95 -0.05 -12.08
CA VAL A 247 -23.12 0.38 -13.46
C VAL A 247 -24.51 0.94 -13.63
N GLU A 248 -24.61 2.19 -14.03
CA GLU A 248 -25.90 2.74 -14.42
C GLU A 248 -26.05 2.73 -15.95
N ARG A 249 -27.24 2.35 -16.39
CA ARG A 249 -27.60 2.32 -17.81
C ARG A 249 -28.74 3.31 -18.06
N ARG A 250 -28.55 4.16 -19.08
CA ARG A 250 -29.61 4.99 -19.64
C ARG A 250 -29.67 4.76 -21.15
N GLY A 251 -30.76 4.17 -21.64
CA GLY A 251 -30.87 3.79 -23.04
C GLY A 251 -29.76 2.84 -23.47
N GLN A 252 -28.99 3.26 -24.51
CA GLN A 252 -27.85 2.50 -25.03
C GLN A 252 -26.52 2.81 -24.28
N HIS A 253 -26.50 3.83 -23.44
CA HIS A 253 -25.30 4.27 -22.75
C HIS A 253 -25.18 3.62 -21.37
N ALA A 254 -24.10 2.89 -21.14
CA ALA A 254 -23.69 2.37 -19.84
C ALA A 254 -22.24 2.82 -19.57
N HIS A 255 -21.92 3.17 -18.33
CA HIS A 255 -20.52 3.38 -17.95
C HIS A 255 -19.91 2.06 -17.47
N LYS A 256 -18.58 1.98 -17.49
CA LYS A 256 -17.85 0.86 -16.87
C LYS A 256 -18.07 0.88 -15.35
N ASP A 257 -17.99 -0.29 -14.72
CA ASP A 257 -17.87 -0.36 -13.28
C ASP A 257 -16.51 0.17 -12.85
N ASN A 258 -16.50 1.34 -12.19
CA ASN A 258 -15.27 2.03 -11.82
C ASN A 258 -14.52 1.27 -10.71
N PHE A 259 -15.20 0.49 -9.88
CA PHE A 259 -14.56 -0.34 -8.86
C PHE A 259 -13.68 -1.43 -9.51
N TYR A 260 -14.25 -2.24 -10.38
CA TYR A 260 -13.49 -3.30 -11.06
C TYR A 260 -12.44 -2.75 -12.02
N HIS A 261 -12.70 -1.59 -12.63
CA HIS A 261 -11.66 -0.87 -13.37
C HIS A 261 -10.48 -0.50 -12.47
N THR A 262 -10.73 0.11 -11.31
CA THR A 262 -9.70 0.46 -10.33
C THR A 262 -8.91 -0.77 -9.86
N LEU A 263 -9.57 -1.90 -9.62
CA LEU A 263 -8.90 -3.15 -9.27
C LEU A 263 -7.95 -3.63 -10.37
N LYS A 264 -8.37 -3.52 -11.63
CA LYS A 264 -7.52 -3.89 -12.76
C LYS A 264 -6.30 -2.97 -12.89
N VAL A 265 -6.47 -1.67 -12.71
CA VAL A 265 -5.35 -0.69 -12.68
C VAL A 265 -4.39 -1.01 -11.54
N LEU A 266 -4.91 -1.33 -10.36
CA LEU A 266 -4.12 -1.71 -9.19
C LEU A 266 -3.27 -2.97 -9.47
N ASP A 267 -3.84 -4.01 -10.07
CA ASP A 267 -3.11 -5.23 -10.44
C ASP A 267 -2.04 -4.94 -11.51
N ASN A 268 -2.35 -4.08 -12.49
CA ASN A 268 -1.39 -3.69 -13.52
C ASN A 268 -0.18 -2.95 -12.89
N VAL A 269 -0.41 -2.05 -11.91
CA VAL A 269 0.68 -1.41 -11.17
C VAL A 269 1.42 -2.43 -10.30
N ALA A 270 0.72 -3.36 -9.66
CA ALA A 270 1.33 -4.38 -8.81
C ALA A 270 2.27 -5.33 -9.58
N ALA A 271 2.00 -5.54 -10.86
CA ALA A 271 2.83 -6.37 -11.73
C ALA A 271 4.21 -5.75 -12.06
N VAL A 272 4.35 -4.42 -11.93
CA VAL A 272 5.56 -3.68 -12.34
C VAL A 272 6.21 -2.86 -11.23
N SER A 273 5.56 -2.72 -10.07
CA SER A 273 6.07 -1.89 -8.97
C SER A 273 5.62 -2.38 -7.60
N ASP A 274 6.57 -2.41 -6.66
CA ASP A 274 6.32 -2.69 -5.24
C ASP A 274 6.16 -1.42 -4.40
N ASP A 275 6.08 -0.24 -5.04
CA ASP A 275 5.88 1.03 -4.34
C ASP A 275 4.45 1.12 -3.80
N LEU A 276 4.31 1.05 -2.48
CA LEU A 276 3.03 1.13 -1.76
C LEU A 276 2.23 2.37 -2.16
N TRP A 277 2.91 3.51 -2.31
CA TRP A 277 2.21 4.79 -2.55
C TRP A 277 1.78 4.95 -4.00
N LEU A 278 2.51 4.34 -4.94
CA LEU A 278 2.06 4.24 -6.33
C LEU A 278 0.81 3.33 -6.45
N ARG A 279 0.79 2.23 -5.70
CA ARG A 279 -0.40 1.36 -5.62
C ARG A 279 -1.60 2.07 -4.97
N TRP A 280 -1.36 2.90 -3.93
CA TRP A 280 -2.40 3.77 -3.39
C TRP A 280 -2.87 4.83 -4.39
N ALA A 281 -1.98 5.38 -5.20
CA ALA A 281 -2.38 6.28 -6.29
C ALA A 281 -3.28 5.58 -7.32
N ALA A 282 -2.98 4.31 -7.65
CA ALA A 282 -3.84 3.48 -8.49
C ALA A 282 -5.23 3.24 -7.88
N ILE A 283 -5.33 3.04 -6.57
CA ILE A 283 -6.62 2.89 -5.87
C ILE A 283 -7.43 4.20 -5.92
N LEU A 284 -6.76 5.35 -5.84
CA LEU A 284 -7.42 6.64 -5.66
C LEU A 284 -7.54 7.48 -6.94
N HIS A 285 -6.97 7.05 -8.10
CA HIS A 285 -6.94 7.88 -9.31
C HIS A 285 -8.33 8.33 -9.75
N ASP A 286 -9.30 7.44 -9.66
CA ASP A 286 -10.68 7.63 -10.08
C ASP A 286 -11.66 7.92 -8.92
N ILE A 287 -11.19 8.11 -7.71
CA ILE A 287 -12.03 8.23 -6.49
C ILE A 287 -13.02 9.39 -6.55
N GLY A 288 -12.77 10.38 -7.39
CA GLY A 288 -13.65 11.53 -7.61
C GLY A 288 -14.85 11.25 -8.53
N LYS A 289 -14.83 10.17 -9.30
CA LYS A 289 -15.88 9.87 -10.30
C LYS A 289 -17.30 9.82 -9.74
N PRO A 290 -17.57 9.21 -8.59
CA PRO A 290 -18.94 9.21 -8.05
C PRO A 290 -19.51 10.60 -7.76
N LEU A 291 -18.66 11.57 -7.43
CA LEU A 291 -19.06 12.95 -7.11
C LEU A 291 -19.17 13.85 -8.33
N THR A 292 -18.57 13.46 -9.46
CA THR A 292 -18.57 14.24 -10.71
C THR A 292 -19.40 13.60 -11.82
N LYS A 293 -20.08 12.51 -11.49
CA LYS A 293 -20.91 11.76 -12.42
C LYS A 293 -22.08 12.62 -12.93
N ALA A 294 -22.19 12.78 -14.23
CA ALA A 294 -23.27 13.47 -14.90
C ALA A 294 -23.68 12.71 -16.17
N TYR A 295 -24.89 12.94 -16.64
CA TYR A 295 -25.39 12.35 -17.88
C TYR A 295 -25.67 13.41 -18.91
N ASP A 296 -25.00 13.30 -20.05
CA ASP A 296 -25.22 14.11 -21.22
C ASP A 296 -26.00 13.30 -22.28
N PRO A 297 -27.13 13.79 -22.81
CA PRO A 297 -27.91 13.04 -23.79
C PRO A 297 -27.17 12.69 -25.10
N GLN A 298 -26.14 13.46 -25.48
CA GLN A 298 -25.39 13.28 -26.73
C GLN A 298 -24.16 12.36 -26.53
N VAL A 299 -23.49 12.48 -25.38
CA VAL A 299 -22.21 11.79 -25.10
C VAL A 299 -22.39 10.59 -24.20
N GLY A 300 -23.44 10.57 -23.36
CA GLY A 300 -23.68 9.58 -22.34
C GLY A 300 -23.15 10.01 -20.98
N TRP A 301 -22.60 9.07 -20.20
CA TRP A 301 -22.05 9.34 -18.88
C TRP A 301 -20.71 10.08 -18.94
N THR A 302 -20.60 11.17 -18.19
CA THR A 302 -19.39 12.01 -18.10
C THR A 302 -18.92 12.12 -16.64
N PHE A 303 -17.62 12.38 -16.45
CA PHE A 303 -16.97 12.48 -15.13
C PHE A 303 -15.96 13.66 -15.12
N HIS A 304 -16.35 14.80 -15.65
CA HIS A 304 -15.45 15.95 -15.80
C HIS A 304 -14.86 16.40 -14.46
N SER A 305 -13.56 16.72 -14.48
CA SER A 305 -12.79 17.19 -13.32
C SER A 305 -12.72 16.22 -12.13
N HIS A 306 -12.91 14.90 -12.36
CA HIS A 306 -12.80 13.91 -11.29
C HIS A 306 -11.39 13.85 -10.69
N GLU A 307 -10.34 14.17 -11.46
CA GLU A 307 -8.96 14.27 -10.99
C GLU A 307 -8.79 15.41 -9.98
N VAL A 308 -9.47 16.54 -10.20
CA VAL A 308 -9.45 17.70 -9.28
C VAL A 308 -10.20 17.36 -7.99
N VAL A 309 -11.40 16.80 -8.12
CA VAL A 309 -12.22 16.40 -6.96
C VAL A 309 -11.54 15.28 -6.19
N GLY A 310 -11.05 14.24 -6.88
CA GLY A 310 -10.32 13.12 -6.28
C GLY A 310 -9.09 13.59 -5.50
N SER A 311 -8.28 14.45 -6.09
CA SER A 311 -7.09 15.00 -5.40
C SER A 311 -7.42 15.76 -4.11
N LYS A 312 -8.58 16.42 -4.05
CA LYS A 312 -9.07 17.09 -2.83
C LYS A 312 -9.59 16.10 -1.78
N MET A 313 -10.04 14.90 -2.20
CA MET A 313 -10.49 13.85 -1.29
C MET A 313 -9.33 13.12 -0.61
N VAL A 314 -8.15 13.02 -1.24
CA VAL A 314 -6.99 12.26 -0.74
C VAL A 314 -6.64 12.58 0.73
N PRO A 315 -6.52 13.86 1.18
CA PRO A 315 -6.17 14.14 2.57
C PRO A 315 -7.22 13.64 3.59
N ALA A 316 -8.50 13.69 3.24
CA ALA A 316 -9.58 13.21 4.11
C ALA A 316 -9.56 11.69 4.22
N ILE A 317 -9.36 10.98 3.11
CA ILE A 317 -9.23 9.51 3.04
C ILE A 317 -8.01 9.04 3.85
N PHE A 318 -6.85 9.66 3.65
CA PHE A 318 -5.63 9.31 4.40
C PHE A 318 -5.82 9.46 5.91
N ARG A 319 -6.48 10.53 6.34
CA ARG A 319 -6.80 10.75 7.77
C ARG A 319 -7.77 9.71 8.31
N ALA A 320 -8.81 9.37 7.56
CA ALA A 320 -9.81 8.38 7.95
C ALA A 320 -9.21 6.97 8.06
N LEU A 321 -8.34 6.61 7.11
CA LEU A 321 -7.62 5.34 7.08
C LEU A 321 -6.35 5.32 7.96
N LYS A 322 -6.01 6.40 8.65
CA LYS A 322 -4.76 6.52 9.44
C LYS A 322 -3.49 6.27 8.65
N LEU A 323 -3.49 6.63 7.38
CA LEU A 323 -2.30 6.67 6.55
C LEU A 323 -1.46 7.93 6.86
N PRO A 324 -0.14 7.95 6.57
CA PRO A 324 0.74 9.05 6.93
C PRO A 324 0.40 10.34 6.16
N MET A 325 0.25 11.45 6.89
CA MET A 325 -0.10 12.79 6.37
C MET A 325 1.15 13.61 5.96
N ASN A 326 2.15 12.95 5.40
CA ASN A 326 3.46 13.51 5.02
C ASN A 326 3.63 13.58 3.48
N GLU A 327 4.87 13.49 3.00
CA GLU A 327 5.21 13.50 1.57
C GLU A 327 4.51 12.38 0.78
N HIS A 328 4.22 11.24 1.40
CA HIS A 328 3.50 10.16 0.75
C HIS A 328 2.06 10.57 0.36
N MET A 329 1.37 11.27 1.27
CA MET A 329 0.03 11.81 0.97
C MET A 329 0.11 12.86 -0.15
N LYS A 330 1.11 13.74 -0.14
CA LYS A 330 1.31 14.75 -1.19
C LYS A 330 1.61 14.09 -2.54
N PHE A 331 2.44 13.05 -2.54
CA PHE A 331 2.72 12.24 -3.72
C PHE A 331 1.44 11.63 -4.31
N VAL A 332 0.65 10.90 -3.51
CA VAL A 332 -0.58 10.28 -3.98
C VAL A 332 -1.57 11.33 -4.51
N ARG A 333 -1.73 12.46 -3.80
CA ARG A 333 -2.57 13.57 -4.23
C ARG A 333 -2.11 14.13 -5.59
N LYS A 334 -0.79 14.28 -5.80
CA LYS A 334 -0.22 14.74 -7.05
C LYS A 334 -0.49 13.74 -8.19
N MET A 335 -0.31 12.46 -7.95
CA MET A 335 -0.59 11.40 -8.94
C MET A 335 -2.07 11.41 -9.36
N VAL A 336 -2.99 11.47 -8.40
CA VAL A 336 -4.43 11.57 -8.66
C VAL A 336 -4.78 12.80 -9.49
N PHE A 337 -4.15 13.95 -9.20
CA PHE A 337 -4.40 15.18 -9.95
C PHE A 337 -3.88 15.14 -11.40
N LEU A 338 -2.74 14.49 -11.63
CA LEU A 338 -2.04 14.51 -12.90
C LEU A 338 -2.34 13.31 -13.81
N HIS A 339 -3.03 12.25 -13.34
CA HIS A 339 -3.13 10.98 -14.06
C HIS A 339 -3.73 11.06 -15.47
N LEU A 340 -4.59 12.04 -15.75
CA LEU A 340 -5.15 12.23 -17.10
C LEU A 340 -4.20 12.93 -18.07
N ARG A 341 -3.20 13.68 -17.60
CA ARG A 341 -2.36 14.52 -18.47
C ARG A 341 -1.52 13.72 -19.45
N PRO A 342 -0.80 12.67 -19.07
CA PRO A 342 -0.07 11.82 -20.01
C PRO A 342 -0.99 11.14 -21.02
N ILE A 343 -2.22 10.78 -20.62
CA ILE A 343 -3.22 10.14 -21.50
C ILE A 343 -3.62 11.11 -22.61
N ILE A 344 -3.99 12.34 -22.25
CA ILE A 344 -4.34 13.39 -23.22
C ILE A 344 -3.18 13.67 -24.19
N LEU A 345 -1.94 13.75 -23.66
CA LEU A 345 -0.75 13.93 -24.49
C LEU A 345 -0.51 12.77 -25.46
N SER A 346 -1.00 11.57 -25.14
CA SER A 346 -0.87 10.40 -26.02
C SER A 346 -1.93 10.34 -27.13
N GLU A 347 -3.00 11.12 -27.04
CA GLU A 347 -4.11 11.15 -28.02
C GLU A 347 -3.91 12.19 -29.12
N ASP A 348 -3.30 13.35 -28.79
CA ASP A 348 -3.14 14.50 -29.68
C ASP A 348 -1.70 14.71 -30.19
N MET A 349 -1.50 15.67 -31.09
CA MET A 349 -0.16 16.13 -31.45
C MET A 349 0.54 16.73 -30.23
N VAL A 350 1.53 16.01 -29.72
CA VAL A 350 2.27 16.37 -28.51
C VAL A 350 3.08 17.65 -28.74
N THR A 351 2.65 18.78 -28.19
CA THR A 351 3.43 20.03 -28.23
C THR A 351 4.53 20.03 -27.17
N ASP A 352 5.64 20.76 -27.45
CA ASP A 352 6.73 20.90 -26.49
C ASP A 352 6.28 21.59 -25.20
N SER A 353 5.40 22.59 -25.31
CA SER A 353 4.79 23.28 -24.15
C SER A 353 4.05 22.34 -23.23
N ALA A 354 3.20 21.47 -23.77
CA ALA A 354 2.44 20.52 -22.97
C ALA A 354 3.35 19.52 -22.23
N VAL A 355 4.43 19.07 -22.87
CA VAL A 355 5.41 18.17 -22.25
C VAL A 355 6.24 18.90 -21.19
N ARG A 356 6.66 20.17 -21.43
CA ARG A 356 7.35 20.97 -20.40
C ARG A 356 6.49 21.17 -19.16
N ARG A 357 5.19 21.44 -19.33
CA ARG A 357 4.23 21.56 -18.22
C ARG A 357 4.12 20.25 -17.45
N LEU A 358 4.04 19.11 -18.13
CA LEU A 358 3.99 17.80 -17.48
C LEU A 358 5.28 17.54 -16.67
N LEU A 359 6.45 17.78 -17.27
CA LEU A 359 7.75 17.60 -16.59
C LEU A 359 7.87 18.50 -15.36
N PHE A 360 7.45 19.77 -15.48
CA PHE A 360 7.48 20.72 -14.36
C PHE A 360 6.54 20.31 -13.21
N GLU A 361 5.31 19.92 -13.51
CA GLU A 361 4.30 19.59 -12.48
C GLU A 361 4.57 18.22 -11.83
N ALA A 362 5.00 17.23 -12.61
CA ALA A 362 5.33 15.91 -12.08
C ALA A 362 6.68 15.89 -11.35
N GLY A 363 7.66 16.69 -11.81
CA GLY A 363 9.00 16.72 -11.25
C GLY A 363 9.65 15.32 -11.29
N ASP A 364 10.31 14.93 -10.19
CA ASP A 364 10.99 13.64 -10.08
C ASP A 364 10.04 12.43 -10.10
N ASP A 365 8.74 12.65 -9.95
CA ASP A 365 7.73 11.58 -9.95
C ASP A 365 7.20 11.25 -11.35
N VAL A 366 7.72 11.84 -12.41
CA VAL A 366 7.20 11.71 -13.80
C VAL A 366 7.15 10.24 -14.25
N GLU A 367 8.16 9.44 -13.94
CA GLU A 367 8.18 8.03 -14.34
C GLU A 367 7.12 7.20 -13.59
N LYS A 368 6.87 7.50 -12.33
CA LYS A 368 5.79 6.88 -11.56
C LYS A 368 4.41 7.28 -12.10
N LEU A 369 4.27 8.55 -12.51
CA LEU A 369 3.05 9.03 -13.16
C LEU A 369 2.81 8.30 -14.49
N MET A 370 3.83 8.15 -15.32
CA MET A 370 3.73 7.41 -16.58
C MET A 370 3.34 5.95 -16.32
N THR A 371 3.93 5.30 -15.32
CA THR A 371 3.58 3.93 -14.93
C THR A 371 2.11 3.81 -14.53
N LEU A 372 1.59 4.76 -13.75
CA LEU A 372 0.17 4.80 -13.37
C LEU A 372 -0.73 4.93 -14.59
N CYS A 373 -0.40 5.85 -15.52
CA CYS A 373 -1.21 6.10 -16.71
C CYS A 373 -1.19 4.92 -17.70
N GLU A 374 -0.05 4.23 -17.84
CA GLU A 374 0.04 3.01 -18.63
C GLU A 374 -0.80 1.88 -18.03
N ALA A 375 -0.79 1.75 -16.71
CA ALA A 375 -1.59 0.79 -15.98
C ALA A 375 -3.10 1.04 -16.13
N ASP A 376 -3.52 2.29 -16.29
CA ASP A 376 -4.91 2.72 -16.49
C ASP A 376 -5.49 2.33 -17.89
N ILE A 377 -4.62 1.95 -18.82
CA ILE A 377 -5.06 1.46 -20.13
C ILE A 377 -5.63 0.05 -19.98
N THR A 378 -6.92 -0.04 -19.68
CA THR A 378 -7.62 -1.32 -19.42
C THR A 378 -8.61 -1.71 -20.53
N SER A 379 -8.36 -1.29 -21.78
CA SER A 379 -9.22 -1.66 -22.92
C SER A 379 -9.15 -3.17 -23.19
N GLY A 380 -10.29 -3.79 -23.44
CA GLY A 380 -10.36 -5.18 -23.93
C GLY A 380 -9.96 -5.35 -25.41
N ILE A 381 -9.57 -4.27 -26.11
CA ILE A 381 -9.19 -4.28 -27.52
C ILE A 381 -7.67 -4.16 -27.61
N ASP A 382 -6.97 -5.26 -27.88
CA ASP A 382 -5.49 -5.32 -27.94
C ASP A 382 -4.88 -4.28 -28.90
N ALA A 383 -5.49 -4.04 -30.06
CA ALA A 383 -5.00 -3.05 -31.02
C ALA A 383 -5.04 -1.62 -30.44
N LYS A 384 -6.05 -1.31 -29.62
CA LYS A 384 -6.18 -0.02 -28.93
C LYS A 384 -5.11 0.11 -27.85
N VAL A 385 -4.91 -0.93 -27.04
CA VAL A 385 -3.88 -0.96 -26.00
C VAL A 385 -2.48 -0.75 -26.60
N LYS A 386 -2.14 -1.52 -27.66
CA LYS A 386 -0.84 -1.39 -28.34
C LYS A 386 -0.62 0.00 -28.95
N ARG A 387 -1.68 0.65 -29.44
CA ARG A 387 -1.60 2.03 -29.96
C ARG A 387 -1.26 3.01 -28.83
N TYR A 388 -1.97 2.94 -27.70
CA TYR A 388 -1.71 3.82 -26.57
C TYR A 388 -0.29 3.62 -26.01
N LEU A 389 0.14 2.39 -25.81
CA LEU A 389 1.50 2.12 -25.30
C LEU A 389 2.58 2.69 -26.23
N ARG A 390 2.43 2.57 -27.56
CA ARG A 390 3.34 3.21 -28.51
C ARG A 390 3.34 4.73 -28.39
N ASN A 391 2.19 5.34 -28.18
CA ASN A 391 2.10 6.78 -27.99
C ASN A 391 2.77 7.22 -26.67
N PHE A 392 2.63 6.44 -25.61
CA PHE A 392 3.37 6.69 -24.35
C PHE A 392 4.88 6.62 -24.53
N GLU A 393 5.39 5.68 -25.34
CA GLU A 393 6.83 5.64 -25.68
C GLU A 393 7.27 6.91 -26.44
N LEU A 394 6.44 7.44 -27.34
CA LEU A 394 6.73 8.71 -28.01
C LEU A 394 6.76 9.88 -27.03
N VAL A 395 5.81 9.94 -26.10
CA VAL A 395 5.80 10.94 -25.04
C VAL A 395 7.05 10.85 -24.16
N ARG A 396 7.48 9.64 -23.76
CA ARG A 396 8.73 9.43 -22.99
C ARG A 396 9.97 9.91 -23.72
N ARG A 397 10.10 9.60 -25.01
CA ARG A 397 11.24 10.10 -25.84
C ARG A 397 11.24 11.62 -25.89
N LYS A 398 10.09 12.23 -26.15
CA LYS A 398 9.98 13.68 -26.20
C LYS A 398 10.25 14.35 -24.84
N MET A 399 9.83 13.73 -23.75
CA MET A 399 10.17 14.20 -22.39
C MET A 399 11.70 14.19 -22.18
N LYS A 400 12.37 13.10 -22.58
CA LYS A 400 13.84 12.98 -22.45
C LYS A 400 14.56 14.03 -23.26
N ASP A 401 14.18 14.21 -24.55
CA ASP A 401 14.80 15.20 -25.44
C ASP A 401 14.62 16.63 -24.91
N LEU A 402 13.44 16.96 -24.38
CA LEU A 402 13.17 18.27 -23.79
C LEU A 402 13.90 18.50 -22.48
N GLU A 403 14.00 17.46 -21.64
CA GLU A 403 14.72 17.55 -20.37
C GLU A 403 16.23 17.79 -20.60
N GLU A 404 16.83 17.08 -21.57
CA GLU A 404 18.23 17.26 -21.94
C GLU A 404 18.49 18.67 -22.52
N ARG A 405 17.55 19.20 -23.31
CA ARG A 405 17.65 20.51 -23.95
C ARG A 405 17.37 21.67 -23.00
N ASP A 406 16.25 21.58 -22.25
CA ASP A 406 15.66 22.72 -21.56
C ASP A 406 15.80 22.66 -20.03
N ARG A 407 16.23 21.51 -19.46
CA ARG A 407 16.42 21.27 -18.02
C ARG A 407 15.20 21.68 -17.18
N ILE A 408 13.99 21.36 -17.66
CA ILE A 408 12.72 21.85 -17.10
C ILE A 408 12.30 21.14 -15.81
N ARG A 409 12.76 19.91 -15.58
CA ARG A 409 12.39 19.17 -14.37
C ARG A 409 12.87 19.92 -13.13
N ASN A 410 11.94 20.24 -12.21
CA ASN A 410 12.23 20.98 -10.97
C ASN A 410 12.87 22.36 -11.15
N PHE A 411 12.78 22.96 -12.36
CA PHE A 411 13.34 24.28 -12.55
C PHE A 411 12.65 25.32 -11.65
N GLN A 412 13.43 26.27 -11.18
CA GLN A 412 12.93 27.47 -10.54
C GLN A 412 13.02 28.61 -11.55
N PRO A 413 11.93 29.38 -11.78
CA PRO A 413 12.03 30.57 -12.59
C PRO A 413 13.15 31.48 -12.07
N PRO A 414 14.03 31.98 -12.95
CA PRO A 414 15.22 32.73 -12.52
C PRO A 414 14.87 34.04 -11.80
N ILE A 415 13.64 34.53 -11.95
CA ILE A 415 13.15 35.71 -11.23
C ILE A 415 12.31 35.27 -10.05
N THR A 416 12.85 35.51 -8.84
CA THR A 416 12.18 35.24 -7.58
C THR A 416 11.30 36.42 -7.14
N GLY A 417 10.38 36.18 -6.18
CA GLY A 417 9.60 37.27 -5.59
C GLY A 417 10.49 38.32 -4.88
N GLU A 418 11.62 37.89 -4.33
CA GLU A 418 12.60 38.80 -3.68
C GLU A 418 13.25 39.74 -4.69
N ILE A 419 13.63 39.25 -5.86
CA ILE A 419 14.17 40.08 -6.95
C ILE A 419 13.15 41.14 -7.36
N ILE A 420 11.87 40.77 -7.52
CA ILE A 420 10.81 41.73 -7.87
C ILE A 420 10.64 42.78 -6.75
N MET A 421 10.55 42.32 -5.49
CA MET A 421 10.41 43.25 -4.34
C MET A 421 11.57 44.23 -4.24
N GLN A 422 12.81 43.75 -4.40
CA GLN A 422 14.02 44.57 -4.35
C GLN A 422 14.08 45.58 -5.52
N THR A 423 13.77 45.11 -6.76
CA THR A 423 13.84 45.94 -7.94
C THR A 423 12.85 47.10 -7.92
N TYR A 424 11.65 46.86 -7.38
CA TYR A 424 10.58 47.86 -7.38
C TYR A 424 10.31 48.50 -6.01
N GLY A 425 11.04 48.10 -4.96
CA GLY A 425 10.88 48.68 -3.61
C GLY A 425 9.50 48.41 -2.98
N ILE A 426 8.86 47.27 -3.32
CA ILE A 426 7.50 46.96 -2.89
C ILE A 426 7.50 45.78 -1.90
N GLY A 427 6.55 45.76 -1.01
CA GLY A 427 6.31 44.60 -0.13
C GLY A 427 5.54 43.49 -0.82
N PRO A 428 5.37 42.31 -0.15
CA PRO A 428 4.60 41.18 -0.68
C PRO A 428 3.19 41.64 -1.10
N CYS A 429 2.86 41.44 -2.38
CA CYS A 429 1.56 41.78 -2.94
C CYS A 429 1.15 40.86 -4.11
N ARG A 430 -0.10 40.97 -4.53
CA ARG A 430 -0.64 40.14 -5.63
C ARG A 430 0.12 40.32 -6.95
N ALA A 431 0.58 41.56 -7.25
CA ALA A 431 1.31 41.86 -8.47
C ALA A 431 2.58 40.99 -8.64
N ILE A 432 3.29 40.71 -7.53
CA ILE A 432 4.46 39.83 -7.54
C ILE A 432 4.09 38.40 -7.95
N GLY A 433 3.00 37.87 -7.40
CA GLY A 433 2.47 36.55 -7.76
C GLY A 433 2.10 36.47 -9.23
N ASP A 434 1.39 37.47 -9.75
CA ASP A 434 0.98 37.55 -11.15
C ASP A 434 2.19 37.58 -12.10
N ILE A 435 3.19 38.43 -11.81
CA ILE A 435 4.41 38.56 -12.63
C ILE A 435 5.16 37.21 -12.66
N LYS A 436 5.37 36.57 -11.50
CA LYS A 436 6.02 35.26 -11.42
C LYS A 436 5.28 34.20 -12.22
N GLU A 437 3.95 34.18 -12.13
CA GLU A 437 3.12 33.20 -12.83
C GLU A 437 3.20 33.38 -14.36
N VAL A 438 3.19 34.63 -14.85
CA VAL A 438 3.36 34.91 -16.29
C VAL A 438 4.74 34.53 -16.78
N ILE A 439 5.82 34.84 -16.03
CA ILE A 439 7.20 34.45 -16.41
C ILE A 439 7.33 32.93 -16.46
N LYS A 440 6.83 32.22 -15.44
CA LYS A 440 6.83 30.76 -15.42
C LYS A 440 6.12 30.19 -16.66
N ASN A 441 4.94 30.71 -16.97
CA ASN A 441 4.15 30.23 -18.11
C ASN A 441 4.85 30.52 -19.43
N ALA A 442 5.44 31.71 -19.62
CA ALA A 442 6.19 32.04 -20.82
C ALA A 442 7.41 31.11 -21.06
N ILE A 443 8.09 30.69 -19.99
CA ILE A 443 9.18 29.70 -20.08
C ILE A 443 8.61 28.33 -20.46
N LEU A 444 7.53 27.87 -19.82
CA LEU A 444 6.91 26.59 -20.10
C LEU A 444 6.33 26.52 -21.52
N ASP A 445 5.81 27.61 -22.01
CA ASP A 445 5.28 27.72 -23.38
C ASP A 445 6.41 27.89 -24.44
N GLY A 446 7.63 28.16 -23.98
CA GLY A 446 8.81 28.34 -24.85
C GLY A 446 8.82 29.70 -25.55
N GLU A 447 8.06 30.67 -25.06
CA GLU A 447 8.06 32.05 -25.54
C GLU A 447 9.36 32.78 -25.18
N ILE A 448 9.95 32.41 -24.03
CA ILE A 448 11.28 32.87 -23.61
C ILE A 448 12.12 31.67 -23.13
N PRO A 449 13.45 31.72 -23.28
CA PRO A 449 14.34 30.71 -22.69
C PRO A 449 14.32 30.79 -21.15
N ASN A 450 14.73 29.68 -20.49
CA ASN A 450 14.88 29.63 -19.04
C ASN A 450 16.23 30.24 -18.63
N ASP A 451 16.40 31.52 -18.87
CA ASP A 451 17.57 32.29 -18.44
C ASP A 451 17.17 33.61 -17.75
N TYR A 452 18.13 34.19 -17.00
CA TYR A 452 17.88 35.37 -16.17
C TYR A 452 17.52 36.60 -16.99
N ASP A 453 18.25 36.86 -18.09
CA ASP A 453 18.12 38.11 -18.87
C ASP A 453 16.77 38.17 -19.57
N ALA A 454 16.37 37.06 -20.23
CA ALA A 454 15.06 36.99 -20.87
C ALA A 454 13.89 37.12 -19.86
N ALA A 455 14.00 36.45 -18.72
CA ALA A 455 13.00 36.52 -17.68
C ALA A 455 12.94 37.91 -16.99
N TYR A 456 14.11 38.57 -16.83
CA TYR A 456 14.19 39.90 -16.27
C TYR A 456 13.58 40.94 -17.21
N ALA A 457 13.88 40.87 -18.51
CA ALA A 457 13.24 41.74 -19.52
C ALA A 457 11.72 41.60 -19.55
N LEU A 458 11.19 40.35 -19.43
CA LEU A 458 9.76 40.12 -19.32
C LEU A 458 9.21 40.71 -18.02
N MET A 459 9.90 40.53 -16.88
CA MET A 459 9.53 41.13 -15.60
C MET A 459 9.38 42.66 -15.71
N GLU A 460 10.32 43.35 -16.36
CA GLU A 460 10.27 44.82 -16.52
C GLU A 460 9.04 45.24 -17.30
N ARG A 461 8.75 44.58 -18.42
CA ARG A 461 7.55 44.86 -19.23
C ARG A 461 6.26 44.67 -18.42
N LEU A 462 6.13 43.55 -17.72
CA LEU A 462 4.94 43.24 -16.90
C LEU A 462 4.78 44.22 -15.72
N ALA A 463 5.88 44.63 -15.11
CA ALA A 463 5.87 45.60 -14.03
C ALA A 463 5.43 46.99 -14.52
N ALA A 464 5.90 47.42 -15.68
CA ALA A 464 5.46 48.67 -16.32
C ALA A 464 3.95 48.65 -16.64
N GLU A 465 3.43 47.55 -17.17
CA GLU A 465 1.99 47.38 -17.40
C GLU A 465 1.15 47.45 -16.14
N LYS A 466 1.71 47.08 -14.99
CA LYS A 466 1.10 47.19 -13.67
C LYS A 466 1.38 48.53 -12.95
N GLY A 467 2.07 49.46 -13.61
CA GLY A 467 2.39 50.79 -13.05
C GLY A 467 3.47 50.79 -11.96
N LEU A 468 4.30 49.74 -11.91
CA LEU A 468 5.42 49.64 -10.96
C LEU A 468 6.63 50.39 -11.50
N THR A 469 7.27 51.22 -10.68
CA THR A 469 8.50 51.96 -11.00
C THR A 469 9.67 51.40 -10.19
N LYS A 470 10.86 51.34 -10.80
CA LYS A 470 12.07 50.81 -10.12
C LYS A 470 12.41 51.67 -8.90
N ALA A 471 12.75 51.04 -7.77
CA ALA A 471 13.25 51.72 -6.59
C ALA A 471 14.61 52.37 -6.90
N GLY A 472 14.67 53.71 -6.85
CA GLY A 472 15.90 54.47 -7.17
C GLY A 472 15.89 55.20 -8.50
N GLY A 473 14.80 55.18 -9.28
CA GLY A 473 14.63 56.00 -10.47
C GLY A 473 14.24 57.43 -10.11
N GLN A 474 15.18 58.25 -9.71
CA GLN A 474 15.04 59.70 -9.99
C GLN A 474 15.27 59.83 -11.51
N ASN A 475 14.27 60.28 -12.21
CA ASN A 475 14.42 60.75 -13.58
C ASN A 475 15.46 61.88 -13.64
N PRO A 476 16.33 61.91 -14.64
CA PRO A 476 17.27 63.02 -14.84
C PRO A 476 16.56 64.33 -15.16
#